data_14f35c9ba7fdd7d23c31e24f2a2580f3
#
_entry.id   14f35c9ba7fdd7d23c31e24f2a2580f3
#
_cell.length_a   1.000
_cell.length_b   1.000
_cell.length_c   1.000
_cell.angle_alpha   90.00
_cell.angle_beta   90.00
_cell.angle_gamma   90.00
#
_symmetry.space_group_name_H-M   'P 1'
#
loop_
_entity.id
_entity.type
_entity.pdbx_description
1 polymer ?
#
loop_
_entity_poly.entity_id
_entity_poly.type
_entity_poly.pdbx_seq_one_letter_code
_entity_poly.pdbx_strand_id
1 'polypeptide(L)'
;MDLYTTVLRKSGPYWVALCLENGIVGQGHTKEKAVAKLKEAINSIEEIRKADEDIHSAPLSIKELHEFLKVEGLEAISEPFEMRALYA
;
A
#
# COMPACT_ATOMS: atom_id res chain seq x y z
N MET A 1 -9.68 -15.01 2.84
CA MET A 1 -9.32 -14.04 1.79
C MET A 1 -10.08 -12.76 2.03
N ASP A 2 -9.39 -11.69 2.31
CA ASP A 2 -10.00 -10.40 2.61
C ASP A 2 -9.83 -9.42 1.46
N LEU A 3 -10.72 -8.47 1.38
CA LEU A 3 -10.67 -7.41 0.39
C LEU A 3 -9.95 -6.20 0.97
N TYR A 4 -8.95 -5.71 0.27
CA TYR A 4 -8.19 -4.53 0.65
C TYR A 4 -8.29 -3.47 -0.43
N THR A 5 -8.20 -2.21 -0.02
CA THR A 5 -8.16 -1.08 -0.94
C THR A 5 -6.69 -0.67 -1.12
N THR A 6 -6.23 -0.69 -2.36
CA THR A 6 -4.85 -0.36 -2.70
C THR A 6 -4.80 0.91 -3.53
N VAL A 7 -3.90 1.82 -3.16
CA VAL A 7 -3.60 3.01 -3.95
C VAL A 7 -2.23 2.84 -4.57
N LEU A 8 -2.14 3.02 -5.87
CA LEU A 8 -0.90 2.92 -6.63
C LEU A 8 -0.43 4.31 -7.03
N ARG A 9 0.84 4.58 -6.81
CA ARG A 9 1.49 5.84 -7.16
C ARG A 9 2.86 5.54 -7.76
N LYS A 10 3.20 6.27 -8.79
CA LYS A 10 4.55 6.17 -9.36
C LYS A 10 5.50 7.06 -8.57
N SER A 11 6.67 6.51 -8.23
CA SER A 11 7.71 7.22 -7.50
C SER A 11 9.04 6.97 -8.21
N GLY A 12 9.48 7.92 -9.04
CA GLY A 12 10.66 7.75 -9.88
C GLY A 12 10.49 6.55 -10.81
N PRO A 13 11.44 5.60 -10.81
CA PRO A 13 11.36 4.41 -11.66
C PRO A 13 10.47 3.31 -11.08
N TYR A 14 9.88 3.52 -9.91
CA TYR A 14 9.13 2.49 -9.19
C TYR A 14 7.66 2.82 -9.09
N TRP A 15 6.84 1.78 -8.94
CA TRP A 15 5.46 1.90 -8.50
C TRP A 15 5.38 1.52 -7.02
N VAL A 16 4.59 2.26 -6.28
CA VAL A 16 4.35 2.02 -4.86
C VAL A 16 2.88 1.72 -4.66
N ALA A 17 2.59 0.60 -3.99
CA ALA A 17 1.24 0.18 -3.66
C ALA A 17 1.05 0.33 -2.15
N LEU A 18 0.03 1.07 -1.75
CA LEU A 18 -0.31 1.30 -0.35
C LEU A 18 -1.65 0.68 -0.03
N CYS A 19 -1.70 -0.14 1.00
CA CYS A 19 -2.94 -0.71 1.52
C CYS A 19 -3.55 0.25 2.55
N LEU A 20 -4.77 0.70 2.31
CA LEU A 20 -5.42 1.68 3.19
C LEU A 20 -5.87 1.07 4.51
N GLU A 21 -6.22 -0.20 4.52
CA GLU A 21 -6.76 -0.86 5.71
C GLU A 21 -5.72 -1.12 6.79
N ASN A 22 -4.45 -1.23 6.41
CA ASN A 22 -3.39 -1.58 7.36
C ASN A 22 -2.09 -0.77 7.21
N GLY A 23 -2.01 0.12 6.22
CA GLY A 23 -0.82 0.96 6.01
C GLY A 23 0.40 0.23 5.45
N ILE A 24 0.25 -1.01 5.02
CA ILE A 24 1.35 -1.80 4.46
C ILE A 24 1.66 -1.30 3.04
N VAL A 25 2.94 -1.32 2.67
CA VAL A 25 3.42 -0.80 1.40
C VAL A 25 4.19 -1.89 0.64
N GLY A 26 3.96 -1.96 -0.66
CA GLY A 26 4.75 -2.77 -1.58
C GLY A 26 5.34 -1.89 -2.68
N GLN A 27 6.48 -2.27 -3.21
CA GLN A 27 7.17 -1.50 -4.25
C GLN A 27 7.67 -2.42 -5.34
N GLY A 28 7.64 -1.95 -6.58
CA GLY A 28 8.14 -2.71 -7.73
C GLY A 28 8.30 -1.83 -8.96
N HIS A 29 8.96 -2.36 -9.98
CA HIS A 29 9.18 -1.63 -11.24
C HIS A 29 7.92 -1.51 -12.09
N THR A 30 6.90 -2.31 -11.81
CA THR A 30 5.60 -2.26 -12.47
C THR A 30 4.50 -2.25 -11.43
N LYS A 31 3.29 -1.85 -11.83
CA LYS A 31 2.13 -1.90 -10.95
C LYS A 31 1.89 -3.32 -10.43
N GLU A 32 2.00 -4.31 -11.30
CA GLU A 32 1.79 -5.72 -10.95
C GLU A 32 2.82 -6.20 -9.93
N LYS A 33 4.08 -5.80 -10.08
CA LYS A 33 5.12 -6.16 -9.12
C LYS A 33 4.93 -5.47 -7.78
N ALA A 34 4.52 -4.20 -7.79
CA ALA A 34 4.21 -3.48 -6.55
C ALA A 34 3.06 -4.15 -5.80
N VAL A 35 1.99 -4.53 -6.50
CA VAL A 35 0.84 -5.23 -5.91
C VAL A 35 1.25 -6.61 -5.40
N ALA A 36 2.07 -7.33 -6.13
CA ALA A 36 2.55 -8.65 -5.71
C ALA A 36 3.36 -8.56 -4.41
N LYS A 37 4.23 -7.56 -4.30
CA LYS A 37 5.01 -7.32 -3.08
C LYS A 37 4.13 -6.92 -1.92
N LEU A 38 3.12 -6.10 -2.16
CA LEU A 38 2.14 -5.73 -1.15
C LEU A 38 1.40 -6.96 -0.65
N LYS A 39 0.96 -7.83 -1.55
CA LYS A 39 0.25 -9.05 -1.19
C LYS A 39 1.11 -9.98 -0.35
N GLU A 40 2.39 -10.15 -0.71
CA GLU A 40 3.34 -10.93 0.10
C GLU A 40 3.48 -10.35 1.51
N ALA A 41 3.60 -9.01 1.61
CA ALA A 41 3.75 -8.35 2.90
C ALA A 41 2.50 -8.51 3.76
N ILE A 42 1.31 -8.38 3.18
CA ILE A 42 0.04 -8.59 3.88
C ILE A 42 -0.03 -10.02 4.42
N ASN A 43 0.28 -11.01 3.58
CA ASN A 43 0.23 -12.40 3.97
C ASN A 43 1.23 -12.72 5.09
N SER A 44 2.43 -12.16 5.02
CA SER A 44 3.45 -12.34 6.06
C SER A 44 2.99 -11.77 7.40
N ILE A 45 2.40 -10.58 7.39
CA ILE A 45 1.91 -9.93 8.61
C ILE A 45 0.72 -10.69 9.18
N GLU A 46 -0.18 -11.20 8.34
CA GLU A 46 -1.30 -12.01 8.82
C GLU A 46 -0.82 -13.31 9.47
N GLU A 47 0.22 -13.95 8.96
CA GLU A 47 0.82 -15.13 9.60
C GLU A 47 1.42 -14.81 10.96
N ILE A 48 2.16 -13.70 11.06
CA ILE A 48 2.74 -13.24 12.32
C ILE A 48 1.62 -12.91 13.32
N ARG A 49 0.55 -12.31 12.86
CA ARG A 49 -0.58 -11.91 13.69
C ARG A 49 -1.32 -13.12 14.28
N LYS A 50 -1.40 -14.21 13.53
CA LYS A 50 -1.97 -15.47 14.04
C LYS A 50 -1.11 -16.08 15.13
N ALA A 51 0.20 -15.86 15.07
CA ALA A 51 1.14 -16.36 16.08
C ALA A 51 1.26 -15.42 17.28
N ASP A 52 1.02 -14.13 17.11
CA ASP A 52 1.17 -13.11 18.14
C ASP A 52 0.01 -12.11 18.05
N GLU A 53 -0.92 -12.20 19.02
CA GLU A 53 -2.11 -11.36 19.07
C GLU A 53 -1.79 -9.89 19.42
N ASP A 54 -0.58 -9.59 19.87
CA ASP A 54 -0.19 -8.23 20.25
C ASP A 54 0.18 -7.35 19.07
N ILE A 55 0.23 -7.92 17.88
CA ILE A 55 0.53 -7.13 16.68
C ILE A 55 -0.76 -6.50 16.14
N HIS A 56 -0.80 -5.18 16.16
CA HIS A 56 -1.92 -4.40 15.68
C HIS A 56 -1.60 -3.78 14.32
N SER A 57 -2.50 -3.98 13.37
CA SER A 57 -2.51 -3.18 12.16
C SER A 57 -3.69 -2.22 12.24
N ALA A 58 -3.46 -0.96 11.94
CA ALA A 58 -4.49 0.06 11.98
C ALA A 58 -4.75 0.61 10.59
N PRO A 59 -6.00 1.00 10.27
CA PRO A 59 -6.29 1.67 9.02
C PRO A 59 -5.46 2.96 8.90
N LEU A 60 -5.09 3.27 7.68
CA LEU A 60 -4.38 4.51 7.39
C LEU A 60 -5.32 5.70 7.62
N SER A 61 -4.83 6.73 8.29
CA SER A 61 -5.61 7.96 8.47
C SER A 61 -5.63 8.77 7.17
N ILE A 62 -6.62 9.64 7.05
CA ILE A 62 -6.71 10.56 5.91
C ILE A 62 -5.45 11.44 5.82
N LYS A 63 -4.93 11.87 6.97
CA LYS A 63 -3.71 12.66 7.02
C LYS A 63 -2.51 11.90 6.48
N GLU A 64 -2.34 10.65 6.90
CA GLU A 64 -1.27 9.79 6.41
C GLU A 64 -1.38 9.53 4.91
N LEU A 65 -2.61 9.33 4.43
CA LEU A 65 -2.86 9.17 3.00
C LEU A 65 -2.46 10.44 2.24
N HIS A 66 -2.82 11.62 2.77
CA HIS A 66 -2.43 12.87 2.15
C HIS A 66 -0.92 13.04 2.10
N GLU A 67 -0.22 12.65 3.15
CA GLU A 67 1.23 12.69 3.17
C GLU A 67 1.85 11.73 2.15
N PHE A 68 1.29 10.54 2.01
CA PHE A 68 1.71 9.61 0.98
C PHE A 68 1.54 10.20 -0.42
N LEU A 69 0.43 10.85 -0.69
CA LEU A 69 0.15 11.48 -1.97
C LEU A 69 1.00 12.72 -2.23
N LYS A 70 1.56 13.33 -1.19
CA LYS A 70 2.39 14.54 -1.28
C LYS A 70 3.88 14.27 -1.22
N VAL A 71 4.33 13.04 -1.08
CA VAL A 71 5.74 12.72 -0.77
C VAL A 71 6.74 13.33 -1.75
N GLU A 72 6.32 13.59 -2.97
CA GLU A 72 7.17 14.29 -3.94
C GLU A 72 6.63 15.68 -4.23
N GLY A 73 5.93 16.22 -3.29
CA GLY A 73 4.87 17.20 -3.37
C GLY A 73 5.26 18.65 -3.49
N LEU A 74 6.35 18.98 -4.13
CA LEU A 74 6.61 20.36 -4.50
C LEU A 74 5.99 20.72 -5.84
N GLU A 75 5.54 19.73 -6.59
CA GLU A 75 4.94 19.93 -7.90
C GLU A 75 3.61 19.21 -8.00
N ALA A 76 2.71 19.74 -8.82
CA ALA A 76 1.49 19.07 -9.14
C ALA A 76 1.83 17.69 -9.73
N ILE A 77 1.24 16.65 -9.17
CA ILE A 77 1.47 15.30 -9.64
C ILE A 77 0.87 15.19 -11.03
N SER A 78 1.74 15.00 -12.02
CA SER A 78 1.33 14.88 -13.42
C SER A 78 0.83 13.48 -13.77
N GLU A 79 1.08 12.49 -12.90
CA GLU A 79 0.67 11.12 -13.14
C GLU A 79 -0.51 10.74 -12.25
N PRO A 80 -1.50 10.04 -12.80
CA PRO A 80 -2.69 9.68 -12.04
C PRO A 80 -2.38 8.62 -10.99
N PHE A 81 -3.10 8.70 -9.89
CA PHE A 81 -3.16 7.62 -8.93
C PHE A 81 -4.14 6.56 -9.43
N GLU A 82 -3.89 5.31 -9.06
CA GLU A 82 -4.81 4.24 -9.36
C GLU A 82 -5.28 3.58 -8.06
N MET A 83 -6.57 3.37 -7.94
CA MET A 83 -7.13 2.62 -6.82
C MET A 83 -7.57 1.25 -7.31
N ARG A 84 -7.23 0.22 -6.56
CA ARG A 84 -7.59 -1.16 -6.88
C ARG A 84 -8.14 -1.89 -5.66
N ALA A 85 -9.05 -2.82 -5.92
CA ALA A 85 -9.40 -3.84 -4.94
C ALA A 85 -8.35 -4.94 -4.99
N LEU A 86 -7.87 -5.37 -3.84
CA LEU A 86 -6.91 -6.45 -3.71
C LEU A 86 -7.47 -7.54 -2.82
N TYR A 87 -7.52 -8.76 -3.32
CA TYR A 87 -7.90 -9.93 -2.53
C TYR A 87 -6.62 -10.65 -2.06
N ALA A 88 -6.45 -10.70 -0.78
CA ALA A 88 -5.29 -11.35 -0.17
C ALA A 88 -5.64 -12.27 0.99
#